data_168f160884d0732908042793138dedff
#
_entry.id   168f160884d0732908042793138dedff
#
_cell.length_a   1.000
_cell.length_b   1.000
_cell.length_c   1.000
_cell.angle_alpha   90.00
_cell.angle_beta   90.00
_cell.angle_gamma   90.00
#
_symmetry.space_group_name_H-M   'P 1'
#
loop_
_entity.id
_entity.type
_entity.pdbx_description
1 polymer ?
#
loop_
_entity_poly.entity_id
_entity_poly.type
_entity_poly.pdbx_seq_one_letter_code
_entity_poly.pdbx_strand_id
1 'polypeptide(L)'
;MKEKVVLAYSGGLDTTTLIPWLKETFDYEVICCCIDCGQGEELDGLDERAKLAGASKLYIEDITDDFCDNYIMPCVQANAVYENAYLLGTSMARPAISKRLVEVARKEGATAICHGATGKGNDQIRFELSIMALAPDLKIIAPWRMTDLWTLQSRDDEIAYCKAHGIDLPFDASHSYSRDRNLWHISHEGLELEDPSCEPNYADLLVLGNTPENAPDEDEYVTMTFEEGVPKTINGEAMKVSDIIRKLNELGGKHGIGIVDIVENRVVGMKSRGVYETPGGTILMEAHKQLEELVIDRATMEVKKDLGNKLAQVVYEGKWSTPLCEALRAFVKSTQKYVTGEVKFRLYKGNIIKAGTTSPYSLYNESLASFTTGDMYDHHDASGFITLFGLPLKVRAMKNLEVNNK
;
A
#
# COMPACT_ATOMS: atom_id res chain seq x y z
N MET A 1 28.68 14.18 -25.74
CA MET A 1 27.64 14.59 -24.78
C MET A 1 27.85 13.81 -23.51
N LYS A 2 27.68 14.41 -22.35
CA LYS A 2 27.72 13.67 -21.09
C LYS A 2 26.58 12.63 -21.07
N GLU A 3 26.84 11.51 -20.45
CA GLU A 3 25.79 10.54 -20.17
C GLU A 3 24.81 11.14 -19.15
N LYS A 4 23.55 10.74 -19.24
CA LYS A 4 22.48 11.23 -18.37
C LYS A 4 22.05 10.16 -17.39
N VAL A 5 21.76 10.56 -16.17
CA VAL A 5 21.12 9.73 -15.14
C VAL A 5 19.83 10.39 -14.66
N VAL A 6 18.77 9.58 -14.53
CA VAL A 6 17.54 10.02 -13.85
C VAL A 6 17.61 9.58 -12.38
N LEU A 7 17.52 10.57 -11.50
CA LEU A 7 17.51 10.35 -10.05
C LEU A 7 16.06 10.33 -9.54
N ALA A 8 15.66 9.26 -8.86
CA ALA A 8 14.44 9.23 -8.06
C ALA A 8 14.60 10.23 -6.91
N TYR A 9 13.98 11.39 -7.04
CA TYR A 9 14.23 12.55 -6.19
C TYR A 9 13.02 12.86 -5.31
N SER A 10 13.21 12.75 -4.00
CA SER A 10 12.18 13.09 -3.00
C SER A 10 12.37 14.51 -2.43
N GLY A 11 13.50 15.16 -2.70
CA GLY A 11 13.85 16.44 -2.09
C GLY A 11 14.37 16.35 -0.66
N GLY A 12 14.46 15.15 -0.09
CA GLY A 12 15.09 14.90 1.20
C GLY A 12 16.61 14.98 1.13
N LEU A 13 17.28 14.92 2.30
CA LEU A 13 18.73 15.03 2.42
C LEU A 13 19.44 14.01 1.53
N ASP A 14 19.13 12.72 1.69
CA ASP A 14 19.80 11.63 0.98
C ASP A 14 19.76 11.84 -0.54
N THR A 15 18.58 12.11 -1.10
CA THR A 15 18.44 12.29 -2.56
C THR A 15 19.04 13.60 -3.06
N THR A 16 19.10 14.64 -2.23
CA THR A 16 19.75 15.90 -2.59
C THR A 16 21.27 15.75 -2.61
N THR A 17 21.85 15.03 -1.65
CA THR A 17 23.26 14.67 -1.59
C THR A 17 23.73 13.87 -2.82
N LEU A 18 22.86 13.03 -3.36
CA LEU A 18 23.16 12.23 -4.56
C LEU A 18 23.39 13.07 -5.82
N ILE A 19 22.87 14.29 -5.91
CA ILE A 19 23.04 15.12 -7.12
C ILE A 19 24.51 15.46 -7.36
N PRO A 20 25.23 16.15 -6.45
CA PRO A 20 26.66 16.41 -6.65
C PRO A 20 27.48 15.13 -6.68
N TRP A 21 27.14 14.12 -5.88
CA TRP A 21 27.88 12.85 -5.86
C TRP A 21 27.86 12.13 -7.22
N LEU A 22 26.72 12.06 -7.90
CA LEU A 22 26.62 11.45 -9.24
C LEU A 22 27.42 12.20 -10.29
N LYS A 23 27.52 13.53 -10.17
CA LYS A 23 28.33 14.36 -11.08
C LYS A 23 29.81 14.14 -10.87
N GLU A 24 30.28 14.05 -9.63
CA GLU A 24 31.69 13.87 -9.28
C GLU A 24 32.18 12.43 -9.55
N THR A 25 31.36 11.44 -9.17
CA THR A 25 31.76 10.03 -9.25
C THR A 25 31.70 9.49 -10.67
N PHE A 26 30.70 9.88 -11.46
CA PHE A 26 30.42 9.27 -12.78
C PHE A 26 30.43 10.28 -13.93
N ASP A 27 30.62 11.57 -13.69
CA ASP A 27 30.51 12.64 -14.68
C ASP A 27 29.13 12.69 -15.39
N TYR A 28 28.06 12.30 -14.70
CA TYR A 28 26.71 12.35 -15.25
C TYR A 28 26.12 13.76 -15.29
N GLU A 29 25.27 14.00 -16.31
CA GLU A 29 24.25 15.02 -16.26
C GLU A 29 23.05 14.48 -15.44
N VAL A 30 22.73 15.10 -14.30
CA VAL A 30 21.72 14.60 -13.38
C VAL A 30 20.38 15.25 -13.64
N ILE A 31 19.38 14.42 -13.94
CA ILE A 31 17.98 14.80 -14.10
C ILE A 31 17.22 14.28 -12.89
N CYS A 32 16.71 15.21 -12.09
CA CYS A 32 15.84 14.86 -10.95
C CYS A 32 14.42 14.54 -11.44
N CYS A 33 13.82 13.52 -10.87
CA CYS A 33 12.44 13.16 -11.16
C CYS A 33 11.72 12.85 -9.85
N CYS A 34 10.83 13.74 -9.43
CA CYS A 34 9.91 13.57 -8.33
C CYS A 34 8.57 13.09 -8.86
N ILE A 35 8.05 12.02 -8.28
CA ILE A 35 6.74 11.48 -8.65
C ILE A 35 5.76 11.79 -7.54
N ASP A 36 4.72 12.55 -7.88
CA ASP A 36 3.63 12.87 -6.97
C ASP A 36 2.62 11.73 -6.93
N CYS A 37 2.61 11.04 -5.79
CA CYS A 37 1.62 10.01 -5.44
C CYS A 37 0.61 10.55 -4.40
N GLY A 38 0.47 11.87 -4.27
CA GLY A 38 -0.40 12.54 -3.30
C GLY A 38 0.26 12.77 -1.94
N GLN A 39 1.58 13.01 -1.90
CA GLN A 39 2.33 13.33 -0.68
C GLN A 39 2.15 14.78 -0.20
N GLY A 40 1.45 15.63 -0.95
CA GLY A 40 1.05 16.98 -0.53
C GLY A 40 2.22 17.94 -0.38
N GLU A 41 2.32 18.61 0.78
CA GLU A 41 3.28 19.68 1.06
C GLU A 41 4.77 19.28 0.94
N GLU A 42 5.08 17.99 0.89
CA GLU A 42 6.45 17.51 0.68
C GLU A 42 7.03 17.94 -0.69
N LEU A 43 6.17 18.36 -1.63
CA LEU A 43 6.56 18.84 -2.95
C LEU A 43 7.02 20.32 -2.97
N ASP A 44 6.80 21.06 -1.89
CA ASP A 44 7.11 22.50 -1.83
C ASP A 44 8.63 22.75 -1.86
N GLY A 45 9.03 23.70 -2.71
CA GLY A 45 10.42 24.13 -2.84
C GLY A 45 11.37 23.12 -3.49
N LEU A 46 10.87 22.04 -4.11
CA LEU A 46 11.70 21.02 -4.78
C LEU A 46 12.53 21.60 -5.92
N ASP A 47 11.97 22.54 -6.70
CA ASP A 47 12.67 23.14 -7.86
C ASP A 47 13.91 23.92 -7.40
N GLU A 48 13.77 24.75 -6.38
CA GLU A 48 14.87 25.51 -5.80
C GLU A 48 15.96 24.60 -5.24
N ARG A 49 15.55 23.53 -4.49
CA ARG A 49 16.48 22.56 -3.92
C ARG A 49 17.25 21.78 -4.98
N ALA A 50 16.57 21.26 -5.99
CA ALA A 50 17.21 20.50 -7.07
C ALA A 50 18.19 21.39 -7.84
N LYS A 51 17.81 22.63 -8.14
CA LYS A 51 18.64 23.61 -8.84
C LYS A 51 19.86 24.01 -8.01
N LEU A 52 19.67 24.28 -6.72
CA LEU A 52 20.78 24.61 -5.80
C LEU A 52 21.78 23.46 -5.72
N ALA A 53 21.32 22.22 -5.68
CA ALA A 53 22.17 21.04 -5.68
C ALA A 53 22.85 20.74 -7.04
N GLY A 54 22.48 21.48 -8.10
CA GLY A 54 23.11 21.40 -9.40
C GLY A 54 22.51 20.37 -10.35
N ALA A 55 21.24 20.00 -10.16
CA ALA A 55 20.50 19.22 -11.15
C ALA A 55 20.36 20.02 -12.47
N SER A 56 20.46 19.34 -13.60
CA SER A 56 20.29 19.95 -14.91
C SER A 56 18.81 20.19 -15.23
N LYS A 57 17.93 19.36 -14.67
CA LYS A 57 16.48 19.39 -14.87
C LYS A 57 15.74 18.73 -13.71
N LEU A 58 14.55 19.21 -13.43
CA LEU A 58 13.60 18.57 -12.53
C LEU A 58 12.31 18.26 -13.29
N TYR A 59 11.81 17.04 -13.11
CA TYR A 59 10.45 16.61 -13.42
C TYR A 59 9.67 16.45 -12.12
N ILE A 60 8.47 16.99 -12.08
CA ILE A 60 7.46 16.67 -11.07
C ILE A 60 6.25 16.10 -11.84
N GLU A 61 6.01 14.82 -11.69
CA GLU A 61 5.00 14.09 -12.46
C GLU A 61 3.89 13.64 -11.49
N ASP A 62 2.71 14.26 -11.61
CA ASP A 62 1.52 13.85 -10.85
C ASP A 62 0.94 12.56 -11.44
N ILE A 63 0.98 11.50 -10.66
CA ILE A 63 0.40 10.20 -10.99
C ILE A 63 -0.70 9.79 -10.01
N THR A 64 -1.23 10.72 -9.22
CA THR A 64 -2.15 10.41 -8.12
C THR A 64 -3.34 9.59 -8.58
N ASP A 65 -3.99 9.95 -9.69
CA ASP A 65 -5.13 9.20 -10.22
C ASP A 65 -4.70 7.82 -10.76
N ASP A 66 -3.59 7.75 -11.55
CA ASP A 66 -3.04 6.48 -12.05
C ASP A 66 -2.64 5.53 -10.91
N PHE A 67 -2.04 6.08 -9.84
CA PHE A 67 -1.69 5.33 -8.65
C PHE A 67 -2.93 4.73 -7.95
N CYS A 68 -3.99 5.52 -7.82
CA CYS A 68 -5.24 5.05 -7.25
C CYS A 68 -5.89 3.96 -8.11
N ASP A 69 -6.07 4.21 -9.39
CA ASP A 69 -6.85 3.34 -10.26
C ASP A 69 -6.13 2.04 -10.62
N ASN A 70 -4.80 2.09 -10.84
CA ASN A 70 -4.04 0.98 -11.38
C ASN A 70 -3.16 0.25 -10.37
N TYR A 71 -2.95 0.79 -9.16
CA TYR A 71 -2.13 0.14 -8.12
C TYR A 71 -2.91 -0.07 -6.81
N ILE A 72 -3.61 0.94 -6.31
CA ILE A 72 -4.39 0.83 -5.07
C ILE A 72 -5.62 -0.05 -5.30
N MET A 73 -6.46 0.28 -6.29
CA MET A 73 -7.73 -0.42 -6.49
C MET A 73 -7.58 -1.93 -6.74
N PRO A 74 -6.60 -2.43 -7.53
CA PRO A 74 -6.38 -3.87 -7.63
C PRO A 74 -6.07 -4.56 -6.28
N CYS A 75 -5.37 -3.87 -5.37
CA CYS A 75 -5.10 -4.39 -4.03
C CYS A 75 -6.33 -4.33 -3.11
N VAL A 76 -7.15 -3.27 -3.21
CA VAL A 76 -8.45 -3.18 -2.53
C VAL A 76 -9.38 -4.29 -2.97
N GLN A 77 -9.55 -4.47 -4.29
CA GLN A 77 -10.39 -5.51 -4.88
C GLN A 77 -9.93 -6.92 -4.50
N ALA A 78 -8.64 -7.12 -4.28
CA ALA A 78 -8.07 -8.37 -3.81
C ALA A 78 -8.22 -8.61 -2.31
N ASN A 79 -8.57 -7.60 -1.51
CA ASN A 79 -8.36 -7.57 -0.06
C ASN A 79 -6.91 -7.93 0.30
N ALA A 80 -5.94 -7.39 -0.44
CA ALA A 80 -4.53 -7.68 -0.29
C ALA A 80 -3.95 -6.98 0.94
N VAL A 81 -3.64 -7.75 1.97
CA VAL A 81 -3.09 -7.28 3.25
C VAL A 81 -1.87 -8.13 3.60
N TYR A 82 -0.70 -7.51 3.70
CA TYR A 82 0.51 -8.23 4.08
C TYR A 82 0.54 -8.49 5.58
N GLU A 83 0.84 -9.75 5.96
CA GLU A 83 0.89 -10.22 7.35
C GLU A 83 -0.36 -9.83 8.17
N ASN A 84 -1.53 -9.81 7.54
CA ASN A 84 -2.85 -9.47 8.10
C ASN A 84 -2.98 -8.05 8.68
N ALA A 85 -2.05 -7.15 8.40
CA ALA A 85 -2.04 -5.81 8.98
C ALA A 85 -1.65 -4.71 7.99
N TYR A 86 -0.59 -4.89 7.20
CA TYR A 86 -0.04 -3.86 6.35
C TYR A 86 -0.76 -3.74 5.01
N LEU A 87 -1.32 -2.56 4.73
CA LEU A 87 -2.10 -2.26 3.52
C LEU A 87 -1.25 -1.82 2.32
N LEU A 88 0.04 -2.19 2.28
CA LEU A 88 0.93 -2.14 1.12
C LEU A 88 1.25 -0.75 0.55
N GLY A 89 1.02 0.35 1.24
CA GLY A 89 1.10 1.69 0.67
C GLY A 89 2.44 2.02 -0.02
N THR A 90 3.57 1.79 0.65
CA THR A 90 4.90 1.95 0.05
C THR A 90 5.13 0.94 -1.07
N SER A 91 4.68 -0.31 -0.88
CA SER A 91 4.90 -1.40 -1.84
C SER A 91 4.20 -1.17 -3.17
N MET A 92 3.02 -0.55 -3.16
CA MET A 92 2.26 -0.18 -4.36
C MET A 92 2.84 1.06 -5.04
N ALA A 93 3.40 2.01 -4.29
CA ALA A 93 3.95 3.24 -4.84
C ALA A 93 5.23 3.00 -5.67
N ARG A 94 6.12 2.12 -5.23
CA ARG A 94 7.43 1.93 -5.88
C ARG A 94 7.33 1.45 -7.34
N PRO A 95 6.51 0.47 -7.74
CA PRO A 95 6.32 0.13 -9.15
C PRO A 95 5.68 1.26 -9.97
N ALA A 96 4.76 2.05 -9.40
CA ALA A 96 4.18 3.21 -10.06
C ALA A 96 5.25 4.29 -10.34
N ILE A 97 6.05 4.61 -9.33
CA ILE A 97 7.17 5.55 -9.42
C ILE A 97 8.20 5.05 -10.45
N SER A 98 8.61 3.77 -10.38
CA SER A 98 9.61 3.18 -11.28
C SER A 98 9.19 3.27 -12.74
N LYS A 99 7.91 3.07 -13.05
CA LYS A 99 7.38 3.21 -14.40
C LYS A 99 7.62 4.64 -14.93
N ARG A 100 7.33 5.67 -14.15
CA ARG A 100 7.55 7.05 -14.56
C ARG A 100 9.03 7.42 -14.67
N LEU A 101 9.87 6.91 -13.76
CA LEU A 101 11.32 7.09 -13.86
C LEU A 101 11.86 6.54 -15.19
N VAL A 102 11.40 5.35 -15.59
CA VAL A 102 11.77 4.74 -16.88
C VAL A 102 11.27 5.58 -18.06
N GLU A 103 10.02 6.07 -18.02
CA GLU A 103 9.46 6.92 -19.06
C GLU A 103 10.27 8.22 -19.23
N VAL A 104 10.65 8.87 -18.12
CA VAL A 104 11.51 10.06 -18.15
C VAL A 104 12.91 9.72 -18.64
N ALA A 105 13.49 8.59 -18.22
CA ALA A 105 14.80 8.16 -18.69
C ALA A 105 14.81 7.95 -20.21
N ARG A 106 13.78 7.30 -20.76
CA ARG A 106 13.62 7.13 -22.22
C ARG A 106 13.47 8.45 -22.95
N LYS A 107 12.64 9.36 -22.42
CA LYS A 107 12.40 10.71 -22.97
C LYS A 107 13.69 11.54 -23.06
N GLU A 108 14.53 11.47 -22.04
CA GLU A 108 15.78 12.23 -21.94
C GLU A 108 16.99 11.51 -22.59
N GLY A 109 16.82 10.28 -23.02
CA GLY A 109 17.93 9.45 -23.52
C GLY A 109 18.96 9.15 -22.44
N ALA A 110 18.52 9.00 -21.18
CA ALA A 110 19.37 8.65 -20.07
C ALA A 110 19.81 7.17 -20.16
N THR A 111 21.03 6.90 -19.71
CA THR A 111 21.63 5.55 -19.71
C THR A 111 21.52 4.87 -18.34
N ALA A 112 21.14 5.62 -17.31
CA ALA A 112 21.04 5.12 -15.94
C ALA A 112 19.85 5.71 -15.18
N ILE A 113 19.39 4.97 -14.17
CA ILE A 113 18.48 5.43 -13.11
C ILE A 113 19.17 5.25 -11.77
N CYS A 114 19.09 6.26 -10.90
CA CYS A 114 19.60 6.21 -9.54
C CYS A 114 18.46 6.31 -8.54
N HIS A 115 18.54 5.54 -7.45
CA HIS A 115 17.64 5.67 -6.30
C HIS A 115 18.43 5.74 -4.99
N GLY A 116 17.88 6.47 -4.00
CA GLY A 116 18.47 6.65 -2.67
C GLY A 116 17.99 5.62 -1.63
N ALA A 117 17.36 4.52 -2.03
CA ALA A 117 16.91 3.51 -1.09
C ALA A 117 18.07 2.85 -0.36
N THR A 118 17.96 2.75 0.98
CA THR A 118 19.01 2.16 1.83
C THR A 118 19.17 0.65 1.61
N GLY A 119 20.35 0.12 1.88
CA GLY A 119 20.64 -1.31 1.76
C GLY A 119 19.90 -2.22 2.75
N LYS A 120 19.23 -1.64 3.77
CA LYS A 120 18.45 -2.37 4.79
C LYS A 120 16.95 -2.43 4.49
N GLY A 121 16.45 -1.55 3.59
CA GLY A 121 15.03 -1.44 3.27
C GLY A 121 14.59 -2.34 2.11
N ASN A 122 13.28 -2.59 2.03
CA ASN A 122 12.67 -3.32 0.91
C ASN A 122 12.65 -2.50 -0.39
N ASP A 123 12.70 -1.19 -0.30
CA ASP A 123 12.47 -0.28 -1.43
C ASP A 123 13.52 -0.43 -2.54
N GLN A 124 14.76 -0.72 -2.18
CA GLN A 124 15.78 -1.06 -3.16
C GLN A 124 15.34 -2.22 -4.08
N ILE A 125 14.75 -3.27 -3.51
CA ILE A 125 14.26 -4.43 -4.27
C ILE A 125 13.09 -4.00 -5.17
N ARG A 126 12.14 -3.23 -4.64
CA ARG A 126 10.94 -2.77 -5.35
C ARG A 126 11.27 -1.88 -6.53
N PHE A 127 12.19 -0.91 -6.36
CA PHE A 127 12.68 -0.09 -7.46
C PHE A 127 13.38 -0.92 -8.53
N GLU A 128 14.36 -1.73 -8.13
CA GLU A 128 15.20 -2.44 -9.08
C GLU A 128 14.45 -3.50 -9.86
N LEU A 129 13.63 -4.32 -9.21
CA LEU A 129 12.82 -5.32 -9.92
C LEU A 129 11.86 -4.66 -10.92
N SER A 130 11.28 -3.50 -10.57
CA SER A 130 10.41 -2.77 -11.48
C SER A 130 11.19 -2.18 -12.66
N ILE A 131 12.35 -1.58 -12.42
CA ILE A 131 13.20 -1.02 -13.48
C ILE A 131 13.72 -2.14 -14.38
N MET A 132 14.22 -3.25 -13.83
CA MET A 132 14.69 -4.42 -14.60
C MET A 132 13.60 -4.99 -15.52
N ALA A 133 12.35 -5.03 -15.03
CA ALA A 133 11.23 -5.52 -15.83
C ALA A 133 10.84 -4.58 -16.98
N LEU A 134 10.94 -3.26 -16.75
CA LEU A 134 10.50 -2.23 -17.71
C LEU A 134 11.61 -1.76 -18.66
N ALA A 135 12.86 -1.78 -18.20
CA ALA A 135 14.01 -1.26 -18.94
C ALA A 135 15.30 -2.00 -18.58
N PRO A 136 15.46 -3.27 -19.04
CA PRO A 136 16.59 -4.12 -18.67
C PRO A 136 17.95 -3.63 -19.21
N ASP A 137 17.94 -2.68 -20.12
CA ASP A 137 19.11 -2.04 -20.72
C ASP A 137 19.60 -0.80 -19.95
N LEU A 138 18.84 -0.28 -19.00
CA LEU A 138 19.26 0.86 -18.18
C LEU A 138 20.11 0.38 -17.01
N LYS A 139 21.21 1.08 -16.76
CA LYS A 139 22.04 0.86 -15.57
C LYS A 139 21.31 1.34 -14.34
N ILE A 140 21.31 0.55 -13.27
CA ILE A 140 20.78 0.94 -11.97
C ILE A 140 21.94 1.36 -11.06
N ILE A 141 21.83 2.53 -10.42
CA ILE A 141 22.80 3.05 -9.47
C ILE A 141 22.13 3.08 -8.10
N ALA A 142 22.68 2.30 -7.17
CA ALA A 142 22.20 2.19 -5.78
C ALA A 142 23.35 2.51 -4.81
N PRO A 143 23.59 3.78 -4.49
CA PRO A 143 24.79 4.24 -3.77
C PRO A 143 25.03 3.54 -2.45
N TRP A 144 23.99 3.32 -1.65
CA TRP A 144 24.08 2.65 -0.35
C TRP A 144 24.65 1.22 -0.39
N ARG A 145 24.78 0.60 -1.57
CA ARG A 145 25.45 -0.70 -1.77
C ARG A 145 26.78 -0.57 -2.49
N MET A 146 27.19 0.63 -2.87
CA MET A 146 28.45 0.91 -3.55
C MET A 146 29.49 1.40 -2.53
N THR A 147 29.78 0.58 -1.52
CA THR A 147 30.57 0.94 -0.34
C THR A 147 31.98 1.45 -0.63
N ASP A 148 32.54 1.10 -1.79
CA ASP A 148 33.85 1.60 -2.24
C ASP A 148 33.78 3.03 -2.80
N LEU A 149 32.58 3.51 -3.18
CA LEU A 149 32.36 4.82 -3.79
C LEU A 149 31.52 5.74 -2.91
N TRP A 150 30.55 5.18 -2.18
CA TRP A 150 29.70 5.92 -1.25
C TRP A 150 30.28 5.84 0.17
N THR A 151 30.92 6.93 0.59
CA THR A 151 31.63 6.99 1.88
C THR A 151 30.84 7.69 2.98
N LEU A 152 29.68 8.27 2.66
CA LEU A 152 28.82 8.96 3.62
C LEU A 152 28.03 7.93 4.43
N GLN A 153 28.37 7.82 5.72
CA GLN A 153 27.86 6.75 6.59
C GLN A 153 26.70 7.22 7.47
N SER A 154 26.58 8.53 7.64
CA SER A 154 25.62 9.14 8.55
C SER A 154 24.97 10.37 7.94
N ARG A 155 23.83 10.77 8.54
CA ARG A 155 23.13 12.01 8.20
C ARG A 155 24.04 13.25 8.36
N ASP A 156 24.90 13.24 9.38
CA ASP A 156 25.86 14.33 9.61
C ASP A 156 26.91 14.41 8.50
N ASP A 157 27.37 13.28 7.98
CA ASP A 157 28.28 13.23 6.83
C ASP A 157 27.63 13.83 5.58
N GLU A 158 26.34 13.50 5.33
CA GLU A 158 25.58 14.02 4.20
C GLU A 158 25.35 15.53 4.32
N ILE A 159 25.03 16.02 5.52
CA ILE A 159 24.89 17.47 5.78
C ILE A 159 26.23 18.18 5.55
N ALA A 160 27.32 17.63 6.05
CA ALA A 160 28.66 18.19 5.86
C ALA A 160 29.06 18.21 4.38
N TYR A 161 28.75 17.13 3.66
CA TYR A 161 29.00 17.03 2.22
C TYR A 161 28.18 18.07 1.44
N CYS A 162 26.89 18.21 1.72
CA CYS A 162 26.04 19.22 1.09
C CYS A 162 26.59 20.64 1.33
N LYS A 163 26.98 20.98 2.57
CA LYS A 163 27.58 22.29 2.91
C LYS A 163 28.88 22.54 2.16
N ALA A 164 29.73 21.53 2.02
CA ALA A 164 30.99 21.64 1.27
C ALA A 164 30.75 21.95 -0.22
N HIS A 165 29.57 21.56 -0.76
CA HIS A 165 29.13 21.85 -2.14
C HIS A 165 28.29 23.12 -2.25
N GLY A 166 28.20 23.94 -1.20
CA GLY A 166 27.41 25.18 -1.20
C GLY A 166 25.90 24.96 -1.15
N ILE A 167 25.46 23.75 -0.79
CA ILE A 167 24.07 23.37 -0.63
C ILE A 167 23.72 23.57 0.85
N ASP A 168 23.22 24.75 1.17
CA ASP A 168 22.76 25.09 2.52
C ASP A 168 21.24 24.93 2.59
N LEU A 169 20.80 23.76 3.03
CA LEU A 169 19.39 23.43 3.17
C LEU A 169 19.05 23.29 4.64
N PRO A 170 17.81 23.64 5.06
CA PRO A 170 17.35 23.54 6.43
C PRO A 170 17.09 22.09 6.85
N PHE A 171 18.05 21.21 6.61
CA PHE A 171 17.99 19.85 7.15
C PHE A 171 18.41 19.90 8.60
N ASP A 172 17.46 19.69 9.50
CA ASP A 172 17.75 19.57 10.91
C ASP A 172 18.37 18.19 11.19
N ALA A 173 19.48 18.21 11.96
CA ALA A 173 20.06 16.98 12.51
C ALA A 173 19.22 16.40 13.66
N SER A 174 18.08 17.03 14.01
CA SER A 174 17.21 16.57 15.08
C SER A 174 16.69 15.16 14.83
N HIS A 175 16.56 14.40 15.87
CA HIS A 175 15.95 13.08 15.89
C HIS A 175 14.52 13.18 15.37
N SER A 176 14.27 12.66 14.17
CA SER A 176 12.96 12.61 13.57
C SER A 176 12.68 11.21 13.06
N TYR A 177 11.39 10.81 13.07
CA TYR A 177 10.97 9.56 12.43
C TYR A 177 11.34 9.57 10.95
N SER A 178 11.76 8.41 10.45
CA SER A 178 11.82 8.17 9.01
C SER A 178 10.38 7.97 8.50
N ARG A 179 9.96 8.82 7.58
CA ARG A 179 8.59 8.81 7.04
C ARG A 179 8.59 8.58 5.54
N ASP A 180 7.63 7.79 5.06
CA ASP A 180 7.29 7.66 3.64
C ASP A 180 5.78 7.90 3.50
N ARG A 181 5.42 8.90 2.70
CA ARG A 181 4.05 9.37 2.52
C ARG A 181 3.60 9.27 1.09
N ASN A 182 2.36 8.84 0.89
CA ASN A 182 1.59 8.98 -0.33
C ASN A 182 0.11 9.15 0.00
N LEU A 183 -0.76 9.23 -0.99
CA LEU A 183 -2.20 9.41 -0.76
C LEU A 183 -2.82 8.31 0.10
N TRP A 184 -2.29 7.07 0.00
CA TRP A 184 -2.85 5.90 0.69
C TRP A 184 -2.45 5.82 2.16
N HIS A 185 -1.20 6.20 2.49
CA HIS A 185 -0.68 6.02 3.84
C HIS A 185 0.51 6.93 4.19
N ILE A 186 0.86 6.92 5.47
CA ILE A 186 2.19 7.30 5.98
C ILE A 186 2.77 6.13 6.76
N SER A 187 4.04 5.81 6.52
CA SER A 187 4.84 4.93 7.38
C SER A 187 5.74 5.72 8.29
N HIS A 188 5.94 5.23 9.51
CA HIS A 188 6.85 5.79 10.51
C HIS A 188 7.79 4.70 11.00
N GLU A 189 9.08 4.98 10.98
CA GLU A 189 10.15 4.10 11.46
C GLU A 189 11.19 4.90 12.25
N GLY A 190 12.00 4.24 13.06
CA GLY A 190 13.09 4.85 13.82
C GLY A 190 12.72 5.28 15.23
N LEU A 191 13.67 5.92 15.92
CA LEU A 191 13.54 6.37 17.30
C LEU A 191 13.13 5.22 18.25
N GLU A 192 12.16 5.44 19.15
CA GLU A 192 11.66 4.42 20.09
C GLU A 192 11.03 3.21 19.40
N LEU A 193 10.64 3.33 18.12
CA LEU A 193 10.08 2.20 17.36
C LEU A 193 11.12 1.10 17.07
N GLU A 194 12.43 1.43 17.17
CA GLU A 194 13.50 0.42 17.01
C GLU A 194 13.53 -0.58 18.17
N ASP A 195 12.93 -0.24 19.31
CA ASP A 195 12.76 -1.14 20.45
C ASP A 195 11.31 -1.61 20.55
N PRO A 196 10.99 -2.88 20.24
CA PRO A 196 9.63 -3.40 20.32
C PRO A 196 9.02 -3.38 21.73
N SER A 197 9.81 -3.16 22.77
CA SER A 197 9.34 -3.03 24.15
C SER A 197 8.86 -1.62 24.50
N CYS A 198 9.13 -0.64 23.64
CA CYS A 198 8.72 0.75 23.84
C CYS A 198 7.35 1.02 23.22
N GLU A 199 6.50 1.76 23.93
CA GLU A 199 5.26 2.30 23.39
C GLU A 199 5.55 3.45 22.41
N PRO A 200 4.89 3.51 21.23
CA PRO A 200 5.04 4.64 20.31
C PRO A 200 4.54 5.94 20.92
N ASN A 201 5.27 7.02 20.73
CA ASN A 201 4.80 8.36 21.09
C ASN A 201 3.81 8.87 20.03
N TYR A 202 2.57 8.42 20.10
CA TYR A 202 1.53 8.76 19.12
C TYR A 202 1.27 10.27 18.99
N ALA A 203 1.55 11.08 20.03
CA ALA A 203 1.35 12.52 19.99
C ALA A 203 2.29 13.21 18.99
N ASP A 204 3.54 12.74 18.89
CA ASP A 204 4.55 13.27 17.97
C ASP A 204 4.59 12.50 16.63
N LEU A 205 4.09 11.26 16.63
CA LEU A 205 4.18 10.35 15.49
C LEU A 205 3.08 10.63 14.47
N LEU A 206 1.81 10.76 14.91
CA LEU A 206 0.66 10.83 14.01
C LEU A 206 0.62 12.14 13.21
N VAL A 207 0.33 12.02 11.92
CA VAL A 207 0.25 13.13 10.96
C VAL A 207 -1.12 13.21 10.28
N LEU A 208 -1.73 12.05 9.98
CA LEU A 208 -3.01 12.00 9.27
C LEU A 208 -4.22 12.02 10.19
N GLY A 209 -4.04 11.71 11.46
CA GLY A 209 -5.20 11.57 12.34
C GLY A 209 -4.89 11.67 13.82
N ASN A 210 -5.83 11.21 14.60
CA ASN A 210 -5.82 11.19 16.05
C ASN A 210 -5.79 9.76 16.58
N THR A 211 -5.41 9.59 17.85
CA THR A 211 -5.68 8.34 18.56
C THR A 211 -7.18 8.21 18.86
N PRO A 212 -7.69 6.99 19.09
CA PRO A 212 -9.09 6.77 19.46
C PRO A 212 -9.54 7.58 20.70
N GLU A 213 -8.62 7.80 21.65
CA GLU A 213 -8.90 8.59 22.87
C GLU A 213 -9.19 10.07 22.56
N ASN A 214 -8.48 10.62 21.56
CA ASN A 214 -8.61 12.00 21.13
C ASN A 214 -9.66 12.21 20.05
N ALA A 215 -10.28 11.13 19.55
CA ALA A 215 -11.34 11.19 18.57
C ALA A 215 -12.66 11.70 19.20
N PRO A 216 -13.56 12.32 18.38
CA PRO A 216 -14.85 12.82 18.88
C PRO A 216 -15.69 11.77 19.59
N ASP A 217 -16.45 12.21 20.61
CA ASP A 217 -17.44 11.37 21.32
C ASP A 217 -18.74 11.15 20.52
N GLU A 218 -18.88 11.83 19.38
CA GLU A 218 -19.99 11.67 18.45
C GLU A 218 -19.59 10.77 17.29
N ASP A 219 -20.48 9.86 16.91
CA ASP A 219 -20.30 9.00 15.75
C ASP A 219 -20.65 9.74 14.44
N GLU A 220 -20.11 9.24 13.32
CA GLU A 220 -20.38 9.78 12.00
C GLU A 220 -20.77 8.67 11.03
N TYR A 221 -21.95 8.82 10.39
CA TYR A 221 -22.41 7.90 9.37
C TYR A 221 -21.81 8.24 8.02
N VAL A 222 -21.35 7.21 7.32
CA VAL A 222 -20.82 7.30 5.96
C VAL A 222 -21.52 6.28 5.08
N THR A 223 -21.95 6.70 3.91
CA THR A 223 -22.53 5.85 2.88
C THR A 223 -21.64 5.89 1.64
N MET A 224 -21.30 4.72 1.11
CA MET A 224 -20.49 4.59 -0.12
C MET A 224 -21.23 3.73 -1.14
N THR A 225 -21.18 4.12 -2.41
CA THR A 225 -21.62 3.25 -3.50
C THR A 225 -20.45 2.71 -4.28
N PHE A 226 -20.61 1.49 -4.77
CA PHE A 226 -19.63 0.79 -5.60
C PHE A 226 -20.26 0.30 -6.89
N GLU A 227 -19.46 0.27 -7.95
CA GLU A 227 -19.78 -0.35 -9.23
C GLU A 227 -18.58 -1.22 -9.66
N GLU A 228 -18.84 -2.51 -9.87
CA GLU A 228 -17.80 -3.50 -10.20
C GLU A 228 -16.54 -3.41 -9.30
N GLY A 229 -16.77 -3.25 -7.99
CA GLY A 229 -15.72 -3.17 -6.98
C GLY A 229 -14.96 -1.84 -6.92
N VAL A 230 -15.40 -0.82 -7.68
CA VAL A 230 -14.80 0.53 -7.67
C VAL A 230 -15.74 1.49 -6.94
N PRO A 231 -15.26 2.25 -5.94
CA PRO A 231 -16.08 3.23 -5.23
C PRO A 231 -16.45 4.39 -6.15
N LYS A 232 -17.69 4.89 -6.06
CA LYS A 232 -18.24 5.94 -6.92
C LYS A 232 -18.69 7.17 -6.17
N THR A 233 -19.26 6.98 -4.97
CA THR A 233 -19.79 8.11 -4.19
C THR A 233 -19.43 7.98 -2.71
N ILE A 234 -19.38 9.13 -2.03
CA ILE A 234 -19.47 9.23 -0.56
C ILE A 234 -20.65 10.14 -0.24
N ASN A 235 -21.59 9.67 0.61
CA ASN A 235 -22.78 10.40 1.03
C ASN A 235 -23.59 10.99 -0.14
N GLY A 236 -23.64 10.24 -1.27
CA GLY A 236 -24.36 10.63 -2.48
C GLY A 236 -23.59 11.56 -3.43
N GLU A 237 -22.41 12.03 -3.05
CA GLU A 237 -21.56 12.87 -3.91
C GLU A 237 -20.65 12.00 -4.75
N ALA A 238 -20.73 12.17 -6.09
CA ALA A 238 -19.88 11.44 -7.03
C ALA A 238 -18.47 12.01 -7.08
N MET A 239 -17.47 11.14 -6.95
CA MET A 239 -16.06 11.51 -6.90
C MET A 239 -15.21 10.49 -7.64
N LYS A 240 -14.04 10.89 -8.12
CA LYS A 240 -13.00 9.95 -8.56
C LYS A 240 -12.33 9.27 -7.35
N VAL A 241 -11.69 8.13 -7.60
CA VAL A 241 -11.11 7.29 -6.53
C VAL A 241 -10.13 8.06 -5.64
N SER A 242 -9.28 8.90 -6.23
CA SER A 242 -8.31 9.70 -5.48
C SER A 242 -8.99 10.68 -4.50
N ASP A 243 -10.09 11.32 -4.90
CA ASP A 243 -10.83 12.25 -4.04
C ASP A 243 -11.61 11.49 -2.95
N ILE A 244 -12.13 10.29 -3.28
CA ILE A 244 -12.73 9.38 -2.28
C ILE A 244 -11.71 9.03 -1.21
N ILE A 245 -10.48 8.64 -1.59
CA ILE A 245 -9.43 8.30 -0.63
C ILE A 245 -9.06 9.50 0.23
N ARG A 246 -8.92 10.72 -0.34
CA ARG A 246 -8.68 11.95 0.43
C ARG A 246 -9.77 12.19 1.45
N LYS A 247 -11.03 12.08 1.02
CA LYS A 247 -12.17 12.28 1.91
C LYS A 247 -12.23 11.24 3.03
N LEU A 248 -11.94 9.99 2.71
CA LEU A 248 -11.87 8.92 3.72
C LEU A 248 -10.67 9.08 4.66
N ASN A 249 -9.55 9.65 4.21
CA ASN A 249 -8.42 9.99 5.08
C ASN A 249 -8.82 11.05 6.11
N GLU A 250 -9.55 12.10 5.70
CA GLU A 250 -10.08 13.12 6.61
C GLU A 250 -11.01 12.50 7.67
N LEU A 251 -11.98 11.71 7.21
CA LEU A 251 -12.98 11.07 8.08
C LEU A 251 -12.33 10.05 9.02
N GLY A 252 -11.48 9.18 8.48
CA GLY A 252 -10.80 8.14 9.26
C GLY A 252 -9.81 8.73 10.26
N GLY A 253 -9.03 9.72 9.85
CA GLY A 253 -8.10 10.42 10.73
C GLY A 253 -8.82 11.14 11.89
N LYS A 254 -9.93 11.82 11.60
CA LYS A 254 -10.80 12.45 12.62
C LYS A 254 -11.25 11.44 13.68
N HIS A 255 -11.60 10.23 13.29
CA HIS A 255 -12.14 9.19 14.16
C HIS A 255 -11.09 8.20 14.70
N GLY A 256 -9.80 8.46 14.51
CA GLY A 256 -8.72 7.60 15.04
C GLY A 256 -8.62 6.22 14.37
N ILE A 257 -9.02 6.12 13.10
CA ILE A 257 -9.04 4.87 12.34
C ILE A 257 -7.74 4.71 11.56
N GLY A 258 -7.27 3.46 11.43
CA GLY A 258 -6.21 3.07 10.52
C GLY A 258 -4.80 3.24 11.05
N ILE A 259 -4.62 3.25 12.37
CA ILE A 259 -3.31 3.19 13.02
C ILE A 259 -2.94 1.70 13.19
N VAL A 260 -1.78 1.31 12.68
CA VAL A 260 -1.28 -0.07 12.74
C VAL A 260 0.17 -0.06 13.17
N ASP A 261 0.48 -0.71 14.31
CA ASP A 261 1.84 -0.94 14.81
C ASP A 261 2.17 -2.41 14.60
N ILE A 262 3.16 -2.71 13.78
CA ILE A 262 3.54 -4.10 13.44
C ILE A 262 5.05 -4.31 13.45
N VAL A 263 5.43 -5.54 13.80
CA VAL A 263 6.77 -6.08 13.54
C VAL A 263 6.67 -7.01 12.34
N GLU A 264 7.03 -6.52 11.16
CA GLU A 264 6.91 -7.24 9.89
C GLU A 264 8.20 -7.96 9.50
N ASN A 265 8.07 -8.94 8.60
CA ASN A 265 9.21 -9.62 8.00
C ASN A 265 9.58 -8.94 6.67
N ARG A 266 10.74 -8.27 6.63
CA ARG A 266 11.27 -7.67 5.39
C ARG A 266 11.74 -8.74 4.40
N VAL A 267 11.65 -8.44 3.11
CA VAL A 267 12.14 -9.31 2.02
C VAL A 267 13.63 -9.59 2.16
N VAL A 268 14.38 -8.64 2.67
CA VAL A 268 15.82 -8.76 2.97
C VAL A 268 16.13 -9.67 4.17
N GLY A 269 15.12 -10.28 4.80
CA GLY A 269 15.26 -11.35 5.80
C GLY A 269 15.31 -10.89 7.26
N MET A 270 15.22 -9.60 7.55
CA MET A 270 15.15 -9.10 8.92
C MET A 270 13.73 -8.73 9.34
N LYS A 271 13.48 -8.71 10.64
CA LYS A 271 12.28 -8.10 11.20
C LYS A 271 12.47 -6.60 11.34
N SER A 272 11.39 -5.85 11.13
CA SER A 272 11.37 -4.41 11.32
C SER A 272 10.04 -3.98 11.90
N ARG A 273 10.06 -3.05 12.84
CA ARG A 273 8.85 -2.43 13.37
C ARG A 273 8.56 -1.13 12.64
N GLY A 274 7.32 -0.93 12.29
CA GLY A 274 6.81 0.32 11.75
C GLY A 274 5.40 0.61 12.25
N VAL A 275 5.08 1.88 12.40
CA VAL A 275 3.72 2.35 12.61
C VAL A 275 3.21 2.96 11.31
N TYR A 276 2.02 2.54 10.91
CA TYR A 276 1.39 2.97 9.68
C TYR A 276 0.09 3.71 9.98
N GLU A 277 -0.11 4.85 9.32
CA GLU A 277 -1.40 5.52 9.26
C GLU A 277 -2.02 5.29 7.89
N THR A 278 -3.15 4.59 7.84
CA THR A 278 -3.89 4.31 6.59
C THR A 278 -5.39 4.51 6.83
N PRO A 279 -5.83 5.70 7.25
CA PRO A 279 -7.20 5.91 7.70
C PRO A 279 -8.23 5.66 6.61
N GLY A 280 -8.09 6.30 5.46
CA GLY A 280 -9.01 6.11 4.33
C GLY A 280 -8.92 4.72 3.72
N GLY A 281 -7.71 4.17 3.65
CA GLY A 281 -7.50 2.82 3.15
C GLY A 281 -8.18 1.76 4.00
N THR A 282 -8.12 1.87 5.32
CA THR A 282 -8.80 0.95 6.24
C THR A 282 -10.31 0.99 6.05
N ILE A 283 -10.89 2.19 5.90
CA ILE A 283 -12.33 2.34 5.65
C ILE A 283 -12.71 1.74 4.28
N LEU A 284 -11.96 2.06 3.23
CA LEU A 284 -12.25 1.57 1.88
C LEU A 284 -12.16 0.05 1.77
N MET A 285 -11.12 -0.55 2.38
CA MET A 285 -10.96 -2.01 2.45
C MET A 285 -12.14 -2.68 3.16
N GLU A 286 -12.57 -2.16 4.32
CA GLU A 286 -13.68 -2.74 5.07
C GLU A 286 -15.01 -2.54 4.33
N ALA A 287 -15.26 -1.38 3.71
CA ALA A 287 -16.47 -1.13 2.93
C ALA A 287 -16.56 -2.07 1.71
N HIS A 288 -15.46 -2.23 0.96
CA HIS A 288 -15.40 -3.14 -0.18
C HIS A 288 -15.65 -4.60 0.25
N LYS A 289 -14.98 -5.04 1.31
CA LYS A 289 -15.14 -6.38 1.88
C LYS A 289 -16.58 -6.64 2.34
N GLN A 290 -17.22 -5.65 2.99
CA GLN A 290 -18.62 -5.77 3.44
C GLN A 290 -19.59 -5.97 2.26
N LEU A 291 -19.34 -5.35 1.11
CA LEU A 291 -20.14 -5.56 -0.09
C LEU A 291 -19.89 -6.94 -0.71
N GLU A 292 -18.65 -7.40 -0.75
CA GLU A 292 -18.31 -8.75 -1.24
C GLU A 292 -18.98 -9.86 -0.45
N GLU A 293 -19.09 -9.71 0.88
CA GLU A 293 -19.79 -10.68 1.75
C GLU A 293 -21.24 -10.93 1.30
N LEU A 294 -21.85 -9.96 0.64
CA LEU A 294 -23.24 -10.04 0.18
C LEU A 294 -23.40 -10.66 -1.21
N VAL A 295 -22.38 -10.50 -2.08
CA VAL A 295 -22.54 -10.77 -3.53
C VAL A 295 -21.64 -11.88 -4.08
N ILE A 296 -20.61 -12.30 -3.35
CA ILE A 296 -19.69 -13.35 -3.80
C ILE A 296 -20.07 -14.68 -3.14
N ASP A 297 -20.19 -15.73 -3.96
CA ASP A 297 -20.44 -17.07 -3.47
C ASP A 297 -19.26 -17.66 -2.69
N ARG A 298 -19.56 -18.68 -1.88
CA ARG A 298 -18.60 -19.30 -0.97
C ARG A 298 -17.34 -19.81 -1.68
N ALA A 299 -17.48 -20.55 -2.79
CA ALA A 299 -16.35 -21.19 -3.46
C ALA A 299 -15.41 -20.14 -4.08
N THR A 300 -15.99 -19.11 -4.73
CA THR A 300 -15.24 -17.98 -5.27
C THR A 300 -14.54 -17.21 -4.16
N MET A 301 -15.19 -16.97 -3.02
CA MET A 301 -14.61 -16.25 -1.88
C MET A 301 -13.43 -16.99 -1.26
N GLU A 302 -13.50 -18.33 -1.12
CA GLU A 302 -12.40 -19.15 -0.61
C GLU A 302 -11.14 -18.98 -1.48
N VAL A 303 -11.26 -19.16 -2.79
CA VAL A 303 -10.14 -19.01 -3.72
C VAL A 303 -9.64 -17.56 -3.75
N LYS A 304 -10.55 -16.58 -3.74
CA LYS A 304 -10.19 -15.16 -3.75
C LYS A 304 -9.34 -14.76 -2.54
N LYS A 305 -9.65 -15.27 -1.34
CA LYS A 305 -8.87 -15.02 -0.13
C LYS A 305 -7.42 -15.52 -0.26
N ASP A 306 -7.26 -16.74 -0.76
CA ASP A 306 -5.93 -17.34 -0.94
C ASP A 306 -5.11 -16.55 -1.97
N LEU A 307 -5.73 -16.18 -3.09
CA LEU A 307 -5.06 -15.42 -4.14
C LEU A 307 -4.83 -13.96 -3.74
N GLY A 308 -5.70 -13.37 -2.93
CA GLY A 308 -5.51 -12.03 -2.34
C GLY A 308 -4.29 -11.98 -1.41
N ASN A 309 -4.15 -12.98 -0.53
CA ASN A 309 -2.95 -13.13 0.30
C ASN A 309 -1.69 -13.31 -0.55
N LYS A 310 -1.79 -14.11 -1.63
CA LYS A 310 -0.67 -14.30 -2.56
C LYS A 310 -0.32 -13.01 -3.30
N LEU A 311 -1.32 -12.23 -3.70
CA LEU A 311 -1.11 -10.92 -4.33
C LEU A 311 -0.42 -9.96 -3.35
N ALA A 312 -0.85 -9.91 -2.08
CA ALA A 312 -0.21 -9.09 -1.05
C ALA A 312 1.29 -9.40 -0.92
N GLN A 313 1.65 -10.69 -0.87
CA GLN A 313 3.04 -11.14 -0.82
C GLN A 313 3.82 -10.69 -2.07
N VAL A 314 3.27 -10.91 -3.26
CA VAL A 314 3.92 -10.57 -4.54
C VAL A 314 4.14 -9.06 -4.67
N VAL A 315 3.16 -8.24 -4.24
CA VAL A 315 3.27 -6.78 -4.22
C VAL A 315 4.31 -6.33 -3.20
N TYR A 316 4.27 -6.89 -1.99
CA TYR A 316 5.24 -6.57 -0.93
C TYR A 316 6.68 -6.82 -1.36
N GLU A 317 6.91 -7.92 -2.09
CA GLU A 317 8.22 -8.32 -2.62
C GLU A 317 8.68 -7.50 -3.86
N GLY A 318 7.91 -6.52 -4.32
CA GLY A 318 8.24 -5.70 -5.50
C GLY A 318 8.05 -6.38 -6.85
N LYS A 319 7.29 -7.46 -6.91
CA LYS A 319 7.07 -8.29 -8.11
C LYS A 319 5.85 -7.87 -8.92
N TRP A 320 5.49 -6.58 -8.91
CA TRP A 320 4.31 -6.03 -9.60
C TRP A 320 4.26 -6.35 -11.09
N SER A 321 5.39 -6.25 -11.78
CA SER A 321 5.50 -6.42 -13.24
C SER A 321 5.73 -7.88 -13.66
N THR A 322 5.44 -8.85 -12.79
CA THR A 322 5.61 -10.28 -13.12
C THR A 322 4.33 -10.87 -13.70
N PRO A 323 4.43 -11.92 -14.57
CA PRO A 323 3.27 -12.65 -15.07
C PRO A 323 2.37 -13.20 -13.96
N LEU A 324 2.95 -13.60 -12.81
CA LEU A 324 2.19 -14.06 -11.66
C LEU A 324 1.30 -12.95 -11.10
N CYS A 325 1.84 -11.75 -10.91
CA CYS A 325 1.07 -10.61 -10.40
C CYS A 325 -0.05 -10.23 -11.39
N GLU A 326 0.22 -10.25 -12.70
CA GLU A 326 -0.77 -10.00 -13.73
C GLU A 326 -1.92 -11.01 -13.68
N ALA A 327 -1.60 -12.32 -13.59
CA ALA A 327 -2.59 -13.39 -13.50
C ALA A 327 -3.46 -13.26 -12.23
N LEU A 328 -2.85 -12.94 -11.08
CA LEU A 328 -3.59 -12.71 -9.83
C LEU A 328 -4.54 -11.52 -9.94
N ARG A 329 -4.09 -10.40 -10.49
CA ARG A 329 -4.93 -9.22 -10.72
C ARG A 329 -6.06 -9.50 -11.71
N ALA A 330 -5.81 -10.27 -12.76
CA ALA A 330 -6.83 -10.65 -13.74
C ALA A 330 -7.91 -11.52 -13.10
N PHE A 331 -7.53 -12.51 -12.27
CA PHE A 331 -8.49 -13.29 -11.50
C PHE A 331 -9.32 -12.40 -10.59
N VAL A 332 -8.69 -11.56 -9.77
CA VAL A 332 -9.38 -10.65 -8.86
C VAL A 332 -10.37 -9.76 -9.60
N LYS A 333 -9.94 -9.13 -10.70
CA LYS A 333 -10.80 -8.29 -11.53
C LYS A 333 -12.04 -9.03 -12.02
N SER A 334 -11.90 -10.31 -12.41
CA SER A 334 -13.03 -11.12 -12.89
C SER A 334 -14.09 -11.36 -11.80
N THR A 335 -13.71 -11.36 -10.51
CA THR A 335 -14.63 -11.55 -9.38
C THR A 335 -15.44 -10.30 -9.06
N GLN A 336 -15.07 -9.13 -9.60
CA GLN A 336 -15.67 -7.85 -9.24
C GLN A 336 -16.95 -7.51 -9.98
N LYS A 337 -17.30 -8.26 -11.01
CA LYS A 337 -18.47 -8.01 -11.90
C LYS A 337 -19.77 -7.73 -11.14
N TYR A 338 -19.98 -8.40 -10.01
CA TYR A 338 -21.21 -8.28 -9.21
C TYR A 338 -21.01 -7.46 -7.92
N VAL A 339 -19.80 -6.94 -7.68
CA VAL A 339 -19.51 -6.13 -6.49
C VAL A 339 -19.99 -4.70 -6.72
N THR A 340 -21.33 -4.58 -6.78
CA THR A 340 -22.05 -3.32 -7.05
C THR A 340 -23.16 -3.16 -6.02
N GLY A 341 -23.22 -1.99 -5.39
CA GLY A 341 -24.20 -1.71 -4.35
C GLY A 341 -23.82 -0.55 -3.46
N GLU A 342 -24.52 -0.46 -2.34
CA GLU A 342 -24.33 0.58 -1.32
C GLU A 342 -23.93 -0.04 0.01
N VAL A 343 -22.94 0.56 0.66
CA VAL A 343 -22.48 0.20 2.00
C VAL A 343 -22.63 1.40 2.91
N LYS A 344 -23.26 1.20 4.05
CA LYS A 344 -23.39 2.18 5.11
C LYS A 344 -22.66 1.69 6.37
N PHE A 345 -21.88 2.56 6.97
CA PHE A 345 -21.16 2.29 8.21
C PHE A 345 -21.12 3.54 9.08
N ARG A 346 -20.74 3.36 10.32
CA ARG A 346 -20.61 4.37 11.34
C ARG A 346 -19.20 4.37 11.87
N LEU A 347 -18.55 5.53 11.86
CA LEU A 347 -17.19 5.73 12.35
C LEU A 347 -17.26 6.22 13.80
N TYR A 348 -16.52 5.57 14.69
CA TYR A 348 -16.50 5.96 16.10
C TYR A 348 -15.24 5.43 16.80
N LYS A 349 -14.39 6.33 17.29
CA LYS A 349 -13.24 6.02 18.16
C LYS A 349 -12.45 4.78 17.73
N GLY A 350 -11.84 4.86 16.56
CA GLY A 350 -11.03 3.78 15.98
C GLY A 350 -11.82 2.64 15.33
N ASN A 351 -13.15 2.66 15.39
CA ASN A 351 -13.98 1.56 14.91
C ASN A 351 -14.77 1.94 13.66
N ILE A 352 -14.93 0.94 12.77
CA ILE A 352 -15.84 0.97 11.63
C ILE A 352 -16.98 -0.01 11.95
N ILE A 353 -18.17 0.54 12.21
CA ILE A 353 -19.32 -0.24 12.65
C ILE A 353 -20.28 -0.40 11.47
N LYS A 354 -20.56 -1.64 11.05
CA LYS A 354 -21.50 -1.94 9.96
C LYS A 354 -22.89 -1.40 10.27
N ALA A 355 -23.49 -0.66 9.34
CA ALA A 355 -24.82 -0.05 9.49
C ALA A 355 -25.81 -0.43 8.37
N GLY A 356 -25.37 -1.22 7.40
CA GLY A 356 -26.21 -1.77 6.35
C GLY A 356 -25.46 -1.93 5.04
N THR A 357 -25.92 -2.88 4.21
CA THR A 357 -25.39 -3.14 2.87
C THR A 357 -26.54 -3.56 1.97
N THR A 358 -26.58 -2.99 0.77
CA THR A 358 -27.56 -3.36 -0.26
C THR A 358 -26.88 -3.59 -1.60
N SER A 359 -27.38 -4.55 -2.36
CA SER A 359 -26.91 -4.83 -3.72
C SER A 359 -28.02 -5.41 -4.56
N PRO A 360 -28.11 -5.03 -5.85
CA PRO A 360 -29.00 -5.71 -6.79
C PRO A 360 -28.56 -7.16 -7.09
N TYR A 361 -27.32 -7.50 -6.75
CA TYR A 361 -26.74 -8.84 -6.95
C TYR A 361 -26.60 -9.63 -5.64
N SER A 362 -27.33 -9.22 -4.59
CA SER A 362 -27.30 -9.90 -3.30
C SER A 362 -27.64 -11.39 -3.42
N LEU A 363 -26.78 -12.24 -2.88
CA LEU A 363 -27.04 -13.66 -2.69
C LEU A 363 -27.79 -13.94 -1.37
N TYR A 364 -27.91 -12.93 -0.50
CA TYR A 364 -28.71 -13.03 0.70
C TYR A 364 -30.20 -12.93 0.34
N ASN A 365 -30.93 -13.98 0.63
CA ASN A 365 -32.38 -14.05 0.45
C ASN A 365 -33.03 -14.22 1.82
N GLU A 366 -33.79 -13.21 2.26
CA GLU A 366 -34.43 -13.19 3.56
C GLU A 366 -35.37 -14.40 3.77
N SER A 367 -36.12 -14.79 2.73
CA SER A 367 -37.05 -15.92 2.80
C SER A 367 -36.33 -17.27 2.96
N LEU A 368 -35.11 -17.40 2.44
CA LEU A 368 -34.28 -18.61 2.63
C LEU A 368 -33.55 -18.63 3.97
N ALA A 369 -33.14 -17.45 4.46
CA ALA A 369 -32.33 -17.31 5.67
C ALA A 369 -33.17 -17.13 6.95
N SER A 370 -34.46 -16.87 6.82
CA SER A 370 -35.35 -16.58 7.95
C SER A 370 -35.57 -17.82 8.83
N PHE A 371 -35.48 -17.63 10.16
CA PHE A 371 -35.85 -18.64 11.14
C PHE A 371 -37.37 -18.67 11.44
N THR A 372 -38.15 -17.72 10.90
CA THR A 372 -39.55 -17.52 11.29
C THR A 372 -40.55 -17.76 10.18
N THR A 373 -40.14 -17.76 8.93
CA THR A 373 -41.04 -17.85 7.78
C THR A 373 -40.47 -18.67 6.63
N GLY A 374 -41.29 -19.61 6.14
CA GLY A 374 -41.26 -20.09 4.77
C GLY A 374 -40.19 -21.14 4.45
N ASP A 375 -40.71 -22.29 4.13
CA ASP A 375 -39.93 -23.41 3.58
C ASP A 375 -39.75 -23.18 2.08
N MET A 376 -38.75 -22.37 1.66
CA MET A 376 -38.41 -22.19 0.26
C MET A 376 -37.67 -23.39 -0.36
N TYR A 377 -37.25 -24.35 0.45
CA TYR A 377 -36.65 -25.62 0.03
C TYR A 377 -37.11 -26.75 0.97
N ASP A 378 -37.07 -28.00 0.47
CA ASP A 378 -37.39 -29.17 1.28
C ASP A 378 -36.24 -29.47 2.27
N HIS A 379 -36.50 -29.32 3.58
CA HIS A 379 -35.52 -29.60 4.63
C HIS A 379 -35.02 -31.06 4.63
N HIS A 380 -35.78 -31.99 3.98
CA HIS A 380 -35.34 -33.39 3.80
C HIS A 380 -34.07 -33.49 2.94
N ASP A 381 -33.84 -32.56 2.00
CA ASP A 381 -32.67 -32.58 1.14
C ASP A 381 -31.37 -32.48 1.96
N ALA A 382 -31.39 -31.75 3.08
CA ALA A 382 -30.26 -31.68 4.00
C ALA A 382 -29.87 -33.04 4.58
N SER A 383 -30.80 -33.94 4.83
CA SER A 383 -30.54 -35.29 5.37
C SER A 383 -29.70 -36.13 4.41
N GLY A 384 -30.05 -36.13 3.13
CA GLY A 384 -29.29 -36.82 2.09
C GLY A 384 -27.89 -36.22 1.90
N PHE A 385 -27.79 -34.90 1.85
CA PHE A 385 -26.51 -34.18 1.77
C PHE A 385 -25.60 -34.54 2.96
N ILE A 386 -26.10 -34.43 4.21
CA ILE A 386 -25.32 -34.71 5.44
C ILE A 386 -24.83 -36.16 5.45
N THR A 387 -25.69 -37.10 5.03
CA THR A 387 -25.33 -38.52 4.99
C THR A 387 -24.14 -38.77 4.05
N LEU A 388 -24.19 -38.24 2.82
CA LEU A 388 -23.13 -38.43 1.84
C LEU A 388 -21.86 -37.65 2.21
N PHE A 389 -22.00 -36.41 2.65
CA PHE A 389 -20.88 -35.55 3.04
C PHE A 389 -20.16 -36.07 4.28
N GLY A 390 -20.90 -36.69 5.21
CA GLY A 390 -20.36 -37.29 6.42
C GLY A 390 -19.78 -38.72 6.27
N LEU A 391 -19.95 -39.37 5.10
CA LEU A 391 -19.50 -40.75 4.88
C LEU A 391 -18.02 -40.99 5.23
N PRO A 392 -17.04 -40.17 4.80
CA PRO A 392 -15.64 -40.40 5.16
C PRO A 392 -15.40 -40.37 6.66
N LEU A 393 -16.08 -39.48 7.40
CA LEU A 393 -15.99 -39.39 8.85
C LEU A 393 -16.55 -40.65 9.54
N LYS A 394 -17.73 -41.09 9.07
CA LYS A 394 -18.39 -42.30 9.58
C LYS A 394 -17.54 -43.55 9.35
N VAL A 395 -17.02 -43.74 8.13
CA VAL A 395 -16.16 -44.89 7.78
C VAL A 395 -14.89 -44.89 8.64
N ARG A 396 -14.25 -43.74 8.81
CA ARG A 396 -13.05 -43.60 9.66
C ARG A 396 -13.37 -43.96 11.11
N ALA A 397 -14.48 -43.46 11.66
CA ALA A 397 -14.90 -43.77 13.03
C ALA A 397 -15.17 -45.26 13.22
N MET A 398 -15.85 -45.92 12.27
CA MET A 398 -16.08 -47.37 12.32
C MET A 398 -14.76 -48.15 12.31
N LYS A 399 -13.78 -47.75 11.48
CA LYS A 399 -12.47 -48.42 11.46
C LYS A 399 -11.69 -48.23 12.77
N ASN A 400 -11.75 -47.06 13.36
CA ASN A 400 -11.13 -46.83 14.68
C ASN A 400 -11.75 -47.71 15.77
N LEU A 401 -13.07 -47.90 15.78
CA LEU A 401 -13.74 -48.82 16.72
C LEU A 401 -13.31 -50.28 16.50
N GLU A 402 -13.21 -50.71 15.22
CA GLU A 402 -12.74 -52.06 14.88
C GLU A 402 -11.29 -52.33 15.36
N VAL A 403 -10.41 -51.32 15.28
CA VAL A 403 -9.00 -51.42 15.69
C VAL A 403 -8.86 -51.40 17.22
N ASN A 404 -9.60 -50.51 17.89
CA ASN A 404 -9.53 -50.35 19.35
C ASN A 404 -10.21 -51.46 20.15
N ASN A 405 -11.08 -52.27 19.52
CA ASN A 405 -11.73 -53.43 20.10
C ASN A 405 -10.95 -54.76 19.85
N LYS A 406 -9.80 -54.69 19.21
CA LYS A 406 -8.82 -55.75 19.05
C LYS A 406 -7.69 -55.64 20.08
#